data_56fe60cb2547c17cd485f7ac5a41ad63
#
_entry.id   56fe60cb2547c17cd485f7ac5a41ad63
#
_cell.length_a   1.000
_cell.length_b   1.000
_cell.length_c   1.000
_cell.angle_alpha   90.00
_cell.angle_beta   90.00
_cell.angle_gamma   90.00
#
_symmetry.space_group_name_H-M   'P 1'
#
loop_
_entity.id
_entity.type
_entity.pdbx_description
1 polymer ?
#
loop_
_entity_poly.entity_id
_entity_poly.type
_entity_poly.pdbx_seq_one_letter_code
_entity_poly.pdbx_strand_id
1 'polypeptide(L)'
;MITVTHGLKEFELAVDSVLYVAMKRNYAEIHVAGGDVYTARMTMGQLETALGDGFLKLHRSYLVSAMAIHDITDTVNLSNGDQLHFVHRRKGAIEEQLKEMQKDFIDKLSRDDLPATLEEYQEYYRSFEALPFAFADIEMVFDDERRAVDWIFRYGNPALAKLEKLPLEKLLGASFGSLFANMDSKWLRAYERATLYGETLEIIDYSPEIDTYLKVICFPTFQGHCGFLLFNIEQIRFTRNSSDAERALMLYFGRLPEKNDFR
;
A
#
# COMPACT_ATOMS: atom_id res chain seq x y z
N MET A 1 0.54 -14.75 16.79
CA MET A 1 -0.28 -15.87 16.27
C MET A 1 -1.56 -15.95 17.08
N ILE A 2 -2.70 -16.19 16.45
CA ILE A 2 -4.00 -16.39 17.09
C ILE A 2 -4.62 -17.69 16.61
N THR A 3 -5.15 -18.51 17.54
CA THR A 3 -5.83 -19.76 17.19
C THR A 3 -7.25 -19.49 16.77
N VAL A 4 -7.63 -19.94 15.59
CA VAL A 4 -8.94 -19.72 14.96
C VAL A 4 -9.49 -21.04 14.41
N THR A 5 -10.78 -21.05 14.10
CA THR A 5 -11.45 -22.21 13.53
C THR A 5 -12.02 -21.86 12.15
N HIS A 6 -11.84 -22.72 11.18
CA HIS A 6 -12.52 -22.65 9.89
C HIS A 6 -13.17 -24.00 9.58
N GLY A 7 -14.49 -24.03 9.56
CA GLY A 7 -15.25 -25.30 9.54
C GLY A 7 -15.01 -26.11 10.80
N LEU A 8 -14.45 -27.31 10.67
CA LEU A 8 -14.14 -28.22 11.78
C LEU A 8 -12.64 -28.27 12.14
N LYS A 9 -11.81 -27.44 11.52
CA LYS A 9 -10.35 -27.45 11.72
C LYS A 9 -9.89 -26.20 12.47
N GLU A 10 -8.91 -26.38 13.33
CA GLU A 10 -8.19 -25.29 13.97
C GLU A 10 -6.96 -24.89 13.18
N PHE A 11 -6.68 -23.59 13.16
CA PHE A 11 -5.54 -22.99 12.49
C PHE A 11 -4.90 -21.94 13.37
N GLU A 12 -3.62 -21.71 13.16
CA GLU A 12 -2.92 -20.56 13.68
C GLU A 12 -2.81 -19.49 12.60
N LEU A 13 -3.38 -18.31 12.86
CA LEU A 13 -3.27 -17.14 12.00
C LEU A 13 -2.15 -16.22 12.47
N ALA A 14 -1.41 -15.67 11.50
CA ALA A 14 -0.55 -14.53 11.75
C ALA A 14 -1.40 -13.30 12.09
N VAL A 15 -1.02 -12.55 13.11
CA VAL A 15 -1.73 -11.32 13.52
C VAL A 15 -1.78 -10.30 12.40
N ASP A 16 -0.70 -10.20 11.64
CA ASP A 16 -0.54 -9.25 10.53
C ASP A 16 -1.50 -9.51 9.35
N SER A 17 -2.05 -10.73 9.25
CA SER A 17 -3.05 -11.05 8.23
C SER A 17 -4.47 -10.61 8.61
N VAL A 18 -4.70 -10.23 9.88
CA VAL A 18 -6.04 -9.88 10.38
C VAL A 18 -6.36 -8.44 10.04
N LEU A 19 -7.44 -8.21 9.30
CA LEU A 19 -7.94 -6.87 8.98
C LEU A 19 -8.84 -6.33 10.10
N TYR A 20 -9.80 -7.12 10.52
CA TYR A 20 -10.67 -6.76 11.64
C TYR A 20 -11.35 -7.98 12.25
N VAL A 21 -11.89 -7.76 13.43
CA VAL A 21 -12.70 -8.74 14.16
C VAL A 21 -14.10 -8.19 14.40
N ALA A 22 -15.12 -8.99 14.06
CA ALA A 22 -16.51 -8.70 14.34
C ALA A 22 -17.04 -9.67 15.42
N MET A 23 -17.39 -9.12 16.60
CA MET A 23 -17.98 -9.92 17.66
C MET A 23 -19.42 -10.29 17.35
N LYS A 24 -19.69 -11.58 17.37
CA LYS A 24 -21.04 -12.17 17.39
C LYS A 24 -21.38 -12.61 18.83
N ARG A 25 -22.60 -13.05 19.04
CA ARG A 25 -23.09 -13.38 20.40
C ARG A 25 -22.14 -14.27 21.19
N ASN A 26 -21.64 -15.35 20.58
CA ASN A 26 -20.87 -16.37 21.29
C ASN A 26 -19.49 -16.65 20.67
N TYR A 27 -19.11 -15.91 19.60
CA TYR A 27 -17.85 -16.08 18.91
C TYR A 27 -17.45 -14.79 18.22
N ALA A 28 -16.23 -14.72 17.79
CA ALA A 28 -15.70 -13.66 16.96
C ALA A 28 -15.52 -14.16 15.53
N GLU A 29 -15.89 -13.36 14.55
CA GLU A 29 -15.51 -13.51 13.15
C GLU A 29 -14.24 -12.70 12.91
N ILE A 30 -13.21 -13.36 12.41
CA ILE A 30 -11.89 -12.77 12.13
C ILE A 30 -11.72 -12.72 10.62
N HIS A 31 -11.75 -11.50 10.11
CA HIS A 31 -11.61 -11.20 8.68
C HIS A 31 -10.14 -10.96 8.35
N VAL A 32 -9.62 -11.65 7.35
CA VAL A 32 -8.21 -11.56 6.97
C VAL A 32 -8.02 -11.01 5.56
N ALA A 33 -6.82 -10.55 5.29
CA ALA A 33 -6.39 -10.21 3.93
C ALA A 33 -6.55 -11.46 3.03
N GLY A 34 -7.20 -11.29 1.88
CA GLY A 34 -7.52 -12.42 0.99
C GLY A 34 -8.99 -12.85 1.02
N GLY A 35 -9.79 -12.30 1.96
CA GLY A 35 -11.25 -12.45 1.97
C GLY A 35 -11.78 -13.63 2.77
N ASP A 36 -10.91 -14.47 3.36
CA ASP A 36 -11.33 -15.55 4.23
C ASP A 36 -11.83 -15.00 5.58
N VAL A 37 -12.81 -15.71 6.18
CA VAL A 37 -13.36 -15.40 7.49
C VAL A 37 -13.22 -16.62 8.39
N TYR A 38 -12.54 -16.43 9.50
CA TYR A 38 -12.34 -17.46 10.52
C TYR A 38 -13.18 -17.16 11.75
N THR A 39 -13.34 -18.15 12.61
CA THR A 39 -14.07 -17.97 13.87
C THR A 39 -13.18 -18.31 15.06
N ALA A 40 -13.39 -17.59 16.16
CA ALA A 40 -12.75 -17.88 17.44
C ALA A 40 -13.75 -17.74 18.60
N ARG A 41 -13.66 -18.62 19.58
CA ARG A 41 -14.41 -18.50 20.83
C ARG A 41 -13.60 -17.71 21.85
N MET A 42 -13.51 -16.42 21.62
CA MET A 42 -12.74 -15.50 22.44
C MET A 42 -13.60 -14.29 22.80
N THR A 43 -13.39 -13.74 23.96
CA THR A 43 -13.97 -12.45 24.36
C THR A 43 -13.21 -11.31 23.70
N MET A 44 -13.82 -10.12 23.63
CA MET A 44 -13.16 -8.92 23.11
C MET A 44 -11.83 -8.64 23.83
N GLY A 45 -11.79 -8.75 25.17
CA GLY A 45 -10.55 -8.53 25.93
C GLY A 45 -9.44 -9.55 25.62
N GLN A 46 -9.81 -10.82 25.39
CA GLN A 46 -8.83 -11.84 24.95
C GLN A 46 -8.30 -11.54 23.56
N LEU A 47 -9.15 -11.03 22.66
CA LEU A 47 -8.76 -10.63 21.31
C LEU A 47 -7.85 -9.40 21.34
N GLU A 48 -8.18 -8.38 22.15
CA GLU A 48 -7.33 -7.21 22.36
C GLU A 48 -5.92 -7.63 22.83
N THR A 49 -5.84 -8.56 23.77
CA THR A 49 -4.56 -9.08 24.26
C THR A 49 -3.81 -9.91 23.21
N ALA A 50 -4.53 -10.75 22.47
CA ALA A 50 -3.91 -11.67 21.49
C ALA A 50 -3.43 -10.94 20.21
N LEU A 51 -4.16 -9.90 19.79
CA LEU A 51 -3.85 -9.12 18.61
C LEU A 51 -2.87 -7.96 18.90
N GLY A 52 -2.85 -7.46 20.15
CA GLY A 52 -1.89 -6.45 20.62
C GLY A 52 -2.22 -5.02 20.17
N ASP A 53 -1.23 -4.14 20.33
CA ASP A 53 -1.38 -2.68 20.20
C ASP A 53 -1.64 -2.18 18.77
N GLY A 54 -1.50 -3.04 17.77
CA GLY A 54 -1.79 -2.71 16.36
C GLY A 54 -3.28 -2.61 16.02
N PHE A 55 -4.19 -2.84 16.99
CA PHE A 55 -5.63 -2.90 16.77
C PHE A 55 -6.39 -1.84 17.56
N LEU A 56 -7.30 -1.16 16.87
CA LEU A 56 -8.21 -0.15 17.41
C LEU A 56 -9.58 -0.74 17.72
N LYS A 57 -10.08 -0.44 18.91
CA LYS A 57 -11.45 -0.78 19.29
C LYS A 57 -12.41 0.32 18.86
N LEU A 58 -13.14 0.09 17.77
CA LEU A 58 -14.16 1.03 17.29
C LEU A 58 -15.42 1.01 18.16
N HIS A 59 -15.83 -0.18 18.55
CA HIS A 59 -17.06 -0.44 19.28
C HIS A 59 -16.91 -1.73 20.11
N ARG A 60 -17.86 -2.02 21.00
CA ARG A 60 -17.90 -3.30 21.73
C ARG A 60 -17.94 -4.54 20.83
N SER A 61 -18.22 -4.37 19.54
CA SER A 61 -18.35 -5.44 18.56
C SER A 61 -17.27 -5.42 17.47
N TYR A 62 -16.44 -4.40 17.41
CA TYR A 62 -15.42 -4.29 16.36
C TYR A 62 -14.06 -3.93 16.93
N LEU A 63 -13.08 -4.72 16.54
CA LEU A 63 -11.66 -4.46 16.72
C LEU A 63 -11.02 -4.47 15.34
N VAL A 64 -10.32 -3.42 14.94
CA VAL A 64 -9.81 -3.23 13.59
C VAL A 64 -8.31 -2.97 13.61
N SER A 65 -7.58 -3.59 12.69
CA SER A 65 -6.17 -3.30 12.48
C SER A 65 -6.02 -1.85 12.03
N ALA A 66 -5.15 -1.08 12.69
CA ALA A 66 -4.83 0.29 12.27
C ALA A 66 -4.32 0.33 10.82
N MET A 67 -3.60 -0.72 10.42
CA MET A 67 -3.06 -0.91 9.07
C MET A 67 -4.14 -1.16 8.01
N ALA A 68 -5.30 -1.67 8.41
CA ALA A 68 -6.41 -1.93 7.49
C ALA A 68 -7.31 -0.70 7.25
N ILE A 69 -7.18 0.35 8.07
CA ILE A 69 -8.02 1.57 7.95
C ILE A 69 -7.53 2.41 6.77
N HIS A 70 -8.40 2.59 5.80
CA HIS A 70 -8.15 3.48 4.66
C HIS A 70 -8.46 4.94 5.03
N ASP A 71 -9.68 5.18 5.52
CA ASP A 71 -10.13 6.50 5.98
C ASP A 71 -11.27 6.38 7.01
N ILE A 72 -11.58 7.50 7.68
CA ILE A 72 -12.66 7.60 8.66
C ILE A 72 -13.58 8.75 8.26
N THR A 73 -14.71 8.41 7.69
CA THR A 73 -15.79 9.37 7.34
C THR A 73 -16.97 9.20 8.32
N ASP A 74 -18.12 8.78 7.85
CA ASP A 74 -19.27 8.34 8.65
C ASP A 74 -19.14 6.87 9.06
N THR A 75 -18.25 6.15 8.38
CA THR A 75 -17.81 4.79 8.68
C THR A 75 -16.28 4.74 8.69
N VAL A 76 -15.73 3.70 9.29
CA VAL A 76 -14.33 3.34 9.08
C VAL A 76 -14.28 2.50 7.81
N ASN A 77 -13.68 3.03 6.76
CA ASN A 77 -13.51 2.35 5.49
C ASN A 77 -12.18 1.59 5.50
N LEU A 78 -12.21 0.32 5.13
CA LEU A 78 -11.05 -0.55 5.14
C LEU A 78 -10.45 -0.72 3.75
N SER A 79 -9.19 -1.11 3.70
CA SER A 79 -8.42 -1.34 2.47
C SER A 79 -9.03 -2.42 1.56
N ASN A 80 -9.77 -3.38 2.12
CA ASN A 80 -10.50 -4.40 1.38
C ASN A 80 -11.88 -3.96 0.88
N GLY A 81 -12.29 -2.70 1.13
CA GLY A 81 -13.58 -2.13 0.76
C GLY A 81 -14.69 -2.31 1.80
N ASP A 82 -14.45 -3.04 2.89
CA ASP A 82 -15.44 -3.16 3.96
C ASP A 82 -15.62 -1.84 4.71
N GLN A 83 -16.84 -1.63 5.23
CA GLN A 83 -17.21 -0.44 5.98
C GLN A 83 -17.70 -0.83 7.37
N LEU A 84 -17.03 -0.31 8.40
CA LEU A 84 -17.36 -0.59 9.79
C LEU A 84 -18.03 0.62 10.44
N HIS A 85 -19.18 0.39 11.10
CA HIS A 85 -19.85 1.44 11.85
C HIS A 85 -19.18 1.68 13.20
N PHE A 86 -19.14 2.93 13.60
CA PHE A 86 -18.67 3.34 14.92
C PHE A 86 -19.59 4.38 15.55
N VAL A 87 -19.38 4.69 16.82
CA VAL A 87 -20.16 5.72 17.51
C VAL A 87 -19.59 7.09 17.18
N HIS A 88 -20.34 7.93 16.45
CA HIS A 88 -19.90 9.25 15.94
C HIS A 88 -19.21 10.12 16.99
N ARG A 89 -19.69 10.15 18.24
CA ARG A 89 -19.06 10.91 19.34
C ARG A 89 -17.63 10.46 19.65
N ARG A 90 -17.21 9.29 19.16
CA ARG A 90 -15.85 8.76 19.33
C ARG A 90 -14.92 9.04 18.14
N LYS A 91 -15.43 9.70 17.09
CA LYS A 91 -14.66 9.93 15.86
C LYS A 91 -13.29 10.54 16.14
N GLY A 92 -13.27 11.70 16.83
CA GLY A 92 -12.01 12.38 17.17
C GLY A 92 -11.05 11.52 17.99
N ALA A 93 -11.56 10.75 18.96
CA ALA A 93 -10.71 9.87 19.75
C ALA A 93 -10.14 8.68 18.93
N ILE A 94 -10.89 8.17 17.96
CA ILE A 94 -10.43 7.10 17.06
C ILE A 94 -9.39 7.65 16.10
N GLU A 95 -9.61 8.83 15.52
CA GLU A 95 -8.66 9.51 14.66
C GLU A 95 -7.34 9.83 15.37
N GLU A 96 -7.42 10.29 16.63
CA GLU A 96 -6.25 10.57 17.44
C GLU A 96 -5.47 9.30 17.79
N GLN A 97 -6.16 8.23 18.20
CA GLN A 97 -5.53 6.94 18.45
C GLN A 97 -4.86 6.38 17.18
N LEU A 98 -5.55 6.48 16.04
CA LEU A 98 -4.97 6.04 14.76
C LEU A 98 -3.71 6.82 14.42
N LYS A 99 -3.73 8.15 14.55
CA LYS A 99 -2.55 9.00 14.38
C LYS A 99 -1.40 8.60 15.30
N GLU A 100 -1.68 8.34 16.56
CA GLU A 100 -0.65 7.95 17.52
C GLU A 100 -0.03 6.59 17.20
N MET A 101 -0.86 5.61 16.78
CA MET A 101 -0.38 4.30 16.35
C MET A 101 0.45 4.39 15.06
N GLN A 102 0.02 5.20 14.09
CA GLN A 102 0.79 5.45 12.86
C GLN A 102 2.10 6.16 13.17
N LYS A 103 2.08 7.13 14.09
CA LYS A 103 3.28 7.81 14.58
C LYS A 103 4.25 6.80 15.21
N ASP A 104 3.79 5.98 16.14
CA ASP A 104 4.61 4.97 16.79
C ASP A 104 5.20 3.97 15.77
N PHE A 105 4.43 3.62 14.74
CA PHE A 105 4.90 2.79 13.65
C PHE A 105 6.02 3.50 12.87
N ILE A 106 5.79 4.74 12.43
CA ILE A 106 6.79 5.54 11.70
C ILE A 106 8.04 5.77 12.56
N ASP A 107 7.88 6.06 13.85
CA ASP A 107 9.01 6.30 14.77
C ASP A 107 9.81 5.02 15.08
N LYS A 108 9.17 3.85 15.00
CA LYS A 108 9.83 2.54 15.11
C LYS A 108 10.47 2.06 13.80
N LEU A 109 10.32 2.78 12.71
CA LEU A 109 11.01 2.50 11.47
C LEU A 109 12.52 2.65 11.72
N SER A 110 13.14 1.55 12.14
CA SER A 110 14.58 1.48 12.40
C SER A 110 15.32 1.59 11.08
N ARG A 111 16.35 2.43 11.03
CA ARG A 111 17.19 2.63 9.85
C ARG A 111 18.38 1.68 9.80
N ASP A 112 18.46 0.73 10.72
CA ASP A 112 19.68 -0.05 10.95
C ASP A 112 20.01 -1.04 9.81
N ASP A 113 19.03 -1.41 8.99
CA ASP A 113 19.22 -2.33 7.84
C ASP A 113 19.07 -1.64 6.48
N LEU A 114 19.04 -0.30 6.44
CA LEU A 114 18.92 0.45 5.20
C LEU A 114 20.28 0.69 4.55
N PRO A 115 20.37 0.62 3.22
CA PRO A 115 21.52 1.19 2.53
C PRO A 115 21.67 2.67 2.90
N ALA A 116 22.87 3.08 3.33
CA ALA A 116 23.13 4.44 3.78
C ALA A 116 23.53 5.38 2.64
N THR A 117 24.05 4.82 1.56
CA THR A 117 24.56 5.57 0.41
C THR A 117 23.89 5.15 -0.90
N LEU A 118 23.96 6.00 -1.91
CA LEU A 118 23.43 5.67 -3.25
C LEU A 118 24.16 4.45 -3.86
N GLU A 119 25.45 4.30 -3.57
CA GLU A 119 26.24 3.16 -4.03
C GLU A 119 25.73 1.85 -3.41
N GLU A 120 25.38 1.86 -2.13
CA GLU A 120 24.81 0.69 -1.45
C GLU A 120 23.43 0.32 -2.02
N TYR A 121 22.59 1.31 -2.34
CA TYR A 121 21.33 1.05 -3.04
C TYR A 121 21.56 0.45 -4.43
N GLN A 122 22.55 0.95 -5.18
CA GLN A 122 22.91 0.42 -6.49
C GLN A 122 23.39 -1.03 -6.39
N GLU A 123 24.21 -1.35 -5.40
CA GLU A 123 24.68 -2.70 -5.17
C GLU A 123 23.52 -3.65 -4.79
N TYR A 124 22.64 -3.21 -3.88
CA TYR A 124 21.48 -3.98 -3.45
C TYR A 124 20.55 -4.31 -4.63
N TYR A 125 20.28 -3.33 -5.47
CA TYR A 125 19.37 -3.46 -6.61
C TYR A 125 20.08 -3.77 -7.94
N ARG A 126 21.33 -4.21 -7.93
CA ARG A 126 22.12 -4.51 -9.14
C ARG A 126 21.37 -5.41 -10.13
N SER A 127 20.64 -6.41 -9.67
CA SER A 127 19.87 -7.33 -10.51
C SER A 127 18.71 -6.66 -11.26
N PHE A 128 18.28 -5.48 -10.82
CA PHE A 128 17.21 -4.69 -11.43
C PHE A 128 17.70 -3.73 -12.51
N GLU A 129 19.01 -3.52 -12.62
CA GLU A 129 19.59 -2.57 -13.57
C GLU A 129 19.26 -2.91 -15.02
N ALA A 130 19.25 -4.19 -15.38
CA ALA A 130 19.00 -4.66 -16.74
C ALA A 130 17.51 -4.85 -17.08
N LEU A 131 16.58 -4.51 -16.19
CA LEU A 131 15.14 -4.67 -16.45
C LEU A 131 14.71 -3.74 -17.60
N PRO A 132 13.87 -4.24 -18.53
CA PRO A 132 13.39 -3.45 -19.66
C PRO A 132 12.28 -2.45 -19.29
N PHE A 133 11.81 -2.46 -18.08
CA PHE A 133 10.79 -1.55 -17.52
C PHE A 133 11.37 -0.75 -16.35
N ALA A 134 10.77 0.41 -16.09
CA ALA A 134 11.24 1.30 -15.06
C ALA A 134 10.99 0.69 -13.67
N PHE A 135 12.03 0.72 -12.84
CA PHE A 135 11.97 0.38 -11.43
C PHE A 135 12.64 1.48 -10.61
N ALA A 136 12.02 1.86 -9.51
CA ALA A 136 12.61 2.73 -8.51
C ALA A 136 12.30 2.24 -7.09
N ASP A 137 13.18 2.60 -6.16
CA ASP A 137 12.93 2.62 -4.74
C ASP A 137 12.92 4.06 -4.24
N ILE A 138 11.90 4.41 -3.48
CA ILE A 138 11.71 5.77 -2.95
C ILE A 138 11.56 5.73 -1.44
N GLU A 139 12.14 6.71 -0.77
CA GLU A 139 11.91 7.00 0.64
C GLU A 139 10.80 8.03 0.76
N MET A 140 9.76 7.72 1.54
CA MET A 140 8.64 8.63 1.76
C MET A 140 9.03 9.76 2.72
N VAL A 141 8.59 10.97 2.41
CA VAL A 141 8.74 12.16 3.27
C VAL A 141 7.41 12.48 3.92
N PHE A 142 7.42 12.58 5.25
CA PHE A 142 6.25 12.89 6.06
C PHE A 142 6.37 14.27 6.69
N ASP A 143 5.23 14.97 6.83
CA ASP A 143 5.16 16.23 7.58
C ASP A 143 5.10 15.98 9.11
N ASP A 144 5.04 17.07 9.88
CA ASP A 144 4.94 17.01 11.35
C ASP A 144 3.64 16.34 11.82
N GLU A 145 2.62 16.29 10.97
CA GLU A 145 1.34 15.59 11.21
C GLU A 145 1.37 14.13 10.73
N ARG A 146 2.53 13.65 10.28
CA ARG A 146 2.76 12.28 9.79
C ARG A 146 1.96 11.94 8.52
N ARG A 147 1.69 12.92 7.68
CA ARG A 147 1.10 12.72 6.35
C ARG A 147 2.22 12.69 5.32
N ALA A 148 2.13 11.78 4.38
CA ALA A 148 3.05 11.77 3.25
C ALA A 148 2.87 13.05 2.41
N VAL A 149 3.96 13.77 2.19
CA VAL A 149 3.97 15.05 1.45
C VAL A 149 4.88 15.03 0.23
N ASP A 150 5.87 14.12 0.19
CA ASP A 150 6.82 13.98 -0.90
C ASP A 150 7.49 12.62 -0.84
N TRP A 151 8.40 12.33 -1.76
CA TRP A 151 9.33 11.20 -1.68
C TRP A 151 10.68 11.55 -2.29
N ILE A 152 11.71 10.81 -1.88
CA ILE A 152 13.07 10.95 -2.37
C ILE A 152 13.44 9.70 -3.15
N PHE A 153 13.97 9.83 -4.36
CA PHE A 153 14.46 8.70 -5.15
C PHE A 153 15.76 8.17 -4.55
N ARG A 154 15.74 6.96 -4.04
CA ARG A 154 16.92 6.27 -3.48
C ARG A 154 17.59 5.37 -4.48
N TYR A 155 16.81 4.73 -5.34
CA TYR A 155 17.29 3.93 -6.45
C TYR A 155 16.41 4.15 -7.70
N GLY A 156 17.01 3.98 -8.86
CA GLY A 156 16.33 3.92 -10.14
C GLY A 156 17.19 3.22 -11.18
N ASN A 157 16.57 2.42 -12.03
CA ASN A 157 17.28 1.77 -13.12
C ASN A 157 17.33 2.65 -14.40
N PRO A 158 18.14 2.30 -15.41
CA PRO A 158 18.23 3.06 -16.66
C PRO A 158 16.90 3.22 -17.40
N ALA A 159 15.97 2.27 -17.25
CA ALA A 159 14.64 2.36 -17.84
C ALA A 159 13.79 3.46 -17.19
N LEU A 160 13.98 3.74 -15.88
CA LEU A 160 13.35 4.88 -15.21
C LEU A 160 13.83 6.20 -15.79
N ALA A 161 15.14 6.39 -15.92
CA ALA A 161 15.72 7.61 -16.53
C ALA A 161 15.17 7.88 -17.93
N LYS A 162 15.00 6.82 -18.71
CA LYS A 162 14.42 6.90 -20.06
C LYS A 162 12.92 7.27 -20.02
N LEU A 163 12.16 6.72 -19.08
CA LEU A 163 10.73 6.99 -18.92
C LEU A 163 10.51 8.43 -18.48
N GLU A 164 11.21 8.85 -17.42
CA GLU A 164 11.10 10.20 -16.83
C GLU A 164 11.79 11.29 -17.70
N LYS A 165 12.53 10.88 -18.74
CA LYS A 165 13.33 11.79 -19.60
C LYS A 165 14.33 12.63 -18.81
N LEU A 166 14.79 12.12 -17.69
CA LEU A 166 15.79 12.73 -16.80
C LEU A 166 16.93 11.75 -16.53
N PRO A 167 18.19 12.21 -16.50
CA PRO A 167 19.31 11.37 -16.12
C PRO A 167 19.23 10.95 -14.65
N LEU A 168 19.69 9.72 -14.34
CA LEU A 168 19.65 9.16 -12.98
C LEU A 168 20.35 10.06 -11.96
N GLU A 169 21.45 10.71 -12.36
CA GLU A 169 22.21 11.61 -11.48
C GLU A 169 21.39 12.83 -11.00
N LYS A 170 20.32 13.16 -11.71
CA LYS A 170 19.38 14.22 -11.31
C LYS A 170 18.22 13.68 -10.49
N LEU A 171 17.85 12.42 -10.71
CA LEU A 171 16.75 11.78 -9.98
C LEU A 171 17.20 11.33 -8.60
N LEU A 172 18.33 10.62 -8.51
CA LEU A 172 18.77 9.99 -7.28
C LEU A 172 19.18 11.02 -6.22
N GLY A 173 18.60 10.88 -5.03
CA GLY A 173 18.80 11.81 -3.92
C GLY A 173 17.92 13.06 -3.98
N ALA A 174 17.23 13.33 -5.10
CA ALA A 174 16.31 14.44 -5.22
C ALA A 174 14.89 14.04 -4.77
N SER A 175 14.13 15.00 -4.24
CA SER A 175 12.72 14.80 -3.98
C SER A 175 11.89 14.99 -5.25
N PHE A 176 10.75 14.29 -5.33
CA PHE A 176 9.86 14.43 -6.49
C PHE A 176 9.41 15.88 -6.67
N GLY A 177 8.96 16.54 -5.59
CA GLY A 177 8.51 17.94 -5.63
C GLY A 177 9.58 18.94 -6.04
N SER A 178 10.88 18.59 -5.95
CA SER A 178 11.97 19.44 -6.43
C SER A 178 12.20 19.33 -7.94
N LEU A 179 11.78 18.20 -8.55
CA LEU A 179 12.00 17.88 -9.96
C LEU A 179 10.77 18.17 -10.83
N PHE A 180 9.58 17.96 -10.26
CA PHE A 180 8.32 18.00 -10.98
C PHE A 180 7.35 19.00 -10.33
N ALA A 181 6.77 19.88 -11.13
CA ALA A 181 5.95 20.99 -10.64
C ALA A 181 4.58 20.59 -10.07
N ASN A 182 4.04 19.45 -10.49
CA ASN A 182 2.68 19.02 -10.18
C ASN A 182 2.68 17.57 -9.72
N MET A 183 2.75 17.37 -8.40
CA MET A 183 2.55 16.04 -7.83
C MET A 183 1.06 15.69 -7.82
N ASP A 184 0.68 14.63 -8.50
CA ASP A 184 -0.67 14.09 -8.38
C ASP A 184 -0.81 13.31 -7.07
N SER A 185 -1.75 13.75 -6.23
CA SER A 185 -1.99 13.17 -4.91
C SER A 185 -2.32 11.66 -4.93
N LYS A 186 -2.80 11.13 -6.05
CA LYS A 186 -3.10 9.70 -6.20
C LYS A 186 -1.86 8.81 -6.07
N TRP A 187 -0.74 9.23 -6.68
CA TRP A 187 0.53 8.51 -6.60
C TRP A 187 1.06 8.53 -5.16
N LEU A 188 1.07 9.72 -4.55
CA LEU A 188 1.50 9.90 -3.18
C LEU A 188 0.73 8.99 -2.21
N ARG A 189 -0.61 8.91 -2.36
CA ARG A 189 -1.46 8.07 -1.52
C ARG A 189 -1.21 6.58 -1.71
N ALA A 190 -0.96 6.14 -2.94
CA ALA A 190 -0.64 4.75 -3.20
C ALA A 190 0.70 4.34 -2.58
N TYR A 191 1.72 5.19 -2.71
CA TYR A 191 3.05 4.94 -2.14
C TYR A 191 3.02 5.01 -0.61
N GLU A 192 2.28 5.96 -0.02
CA GLU A 192 2.02 6.01 1.41
C GLU A 192 1.40 4.70 1.92
N ARG A 193 0.40 4.18 1.22
CA ARG A 193 -0.24 2.92 1.59
C ARG A 193 0.70 1.73 1.48
N ALA A 194 1.48 1.64 0.42
CA ALA A 194 2.49 0.59 0.29
C ALA A 194 3.50 0.66 1.44
N THR A 195 3.98 1.87 1.77
CA THR A 195 4.98 2.09 2.81
C THR A 195 4.45 1.83 4.22
N LEU A 196 3.29 2.39 4.57
CA LEU A 196 2.76 2.34 5.94
C LEU A 196 1.96 1.08 6.23
N TYR A 197 1.29 0.53 5.22
CA TYR A 197 0.34 -0.59 5.40
C TYR A 197 0.82 -1.90 4.79
N GLY A 198 2.02 -1.92 4.20
CA GLY A 198 2.59 -3.12 3.59
C GLY A 198 1.79 -3.62 2.37
N GLU A 199 0.96 -2.76 1.77
CA GLU A 199 0.10 -3.13 0.65
C GLU A 199 0.89 -3.19 -0.66
N THR A 200 0.55 -4.17 -1.50
CA THR A 200 0.93 -4.15 -2.91
C THR A 200 -0.26 -3.66 -3.72
N LEU A 201 -0.10 -2.55 -4.40
CA LEU A 201 -1.17 -1.88 -5.15
C LEU A 201 -0.83 -1.82 -6.63
N GLU A 202 -1.85 -1.97 -7.46
CA GLU A 202 -1.77 -1.77 -8.91
C GLU A 202 -2.65 -0.60 -9.30
N ILE A 203 -2.09 0.36 -10.03
CA ILE A 203 -2.77 1.56 -10.49
C ILE A 203 -2.54 1.71 -11.98
N ILE A 204 -3.59 2.03 -12.72
CA ILE A 204 -3.50 2.45 -14.11
C ILE A 204 -4.09 3.84 -14.20
N ASP A 205 -3.27 4.83 -14.55
CA ASP A 205 -3.75 6.20 -14.69
C ASP A 205 -2.81 7.02 -15.58
N TYR A 206 -3.29 8.19 -15.99
CA TYR A 206 -2.53 9.16 -16.75
C TYR A 206 -1.54 9.89 -15.85
N SER A 207 -0.27 9.99 -16.30
CA SER A 207 0.78 10.79 -15.67
C SER A 207 1.02 12.05 -16.50
N PRO A 208 0.62 13.22 -16.01
CA PRO A 208 0.80 14.48 -16.72
C PRO A 208 2.29 14.88 -16.83
N GLU A 209 3.15 14.40 -15.94
CA GLU A 209 4.58 14.73 -15.91
C GLU A 209 5.31 14.22 -17.13
N ILE A 210 4.89 13.06 -17.65
CA ILE A 210 5.50 12.40 -18.82
C ILE A 210 4.55 12.27 -20.01
N ASP A 211 3.32 12.81 -19.87
CA ASP A 211 2.28 12.82 -20.92
C ASP A 211 1.97 11.42 -21.45
N THR A 212 1.67 10.48 -20.55
CA THR A 212 1.33 9.10 -20.93
C THR A 212 0.53 8.37 -19.86
N TYR A 213 -0.15 7.31 -20.25
CA TYR A 213 -0.76 6.38 -19.29
C TYR A 213 0.26 5.38 -18.75
N LEU A 214 0.32 5.29 -17.44
CA LEU A 214 1.16 4.35 -16.71
C LEU A 214 0.34 3.27 -16.04
N LYS A 215 0.85 2.06 -16.08
CA LYS A 215 0.55 1.02 -15.11
C LYS A 215 1.65 1.04 -14.07
N VAL A 216 1.29 1.24 -12.82
CA VAL A 216 2.20 1.27 -11.68
C VAL A 216 1.86 0.11 -10.76
N ILE A 217 2.86 -0.67 -10.40
CA ILE A 217 2.76 -1.65 -9.32
C ILE A 217 3.68 -1.16 -8.20
N CYS A 218 3.11 -0.76 -7.06
CA CYS A 218 3.88 -0.32 -5.91
C CYS A 218 3.76 -1.32 -4.76
N PHE A 219 4.83 -1.48 -4.00
CA PHE A 219 4.96 -2.48 -2.95
C PHE A 219 5.99 -2.04 -1.90
N PRO A 220 5.87 -2.52 -0.64
CA PRO A 220 6.84 -2.18 0.40
C PRO A 220 8.21 -2.79 0.06
N THR A 221 9.28 -2.05 0.35
CA THR A 221 10.67 -2.51 0.23
C THR A 221 11.36 -2.46 1.58
N PHE A 222 12.02 -1.37 1.88
CA PHE A 222 12.57 -1.11 3.22
C PHE A 222 11.55 -0.38 4.08
N GLN A 223 11.86 -0.27 5.36
CA GLN A 223 11.04 0.55 6.26
C GLN A 223 11.07 2.02 5.86
N GLY A 224 9.90 2.62 5.70
CA GLY A 224 9.75 3.99 5.20
C GLY A 224 9.89 4.13 3.69
N HIS A 225 10.07 3.02 2.96
CA HIS A 225 10.28 2.99 1.53
C HIS A 225 9.17 2.26 0.78
N CYS A 226 9.06 2.61 -0.50
CA CYS A 226 8.21 1.95 -1.46
C CYS A 226 9.00 1.68 -2.75
N GLY A 227 8.97 0.44 -3.20
CA GLY A 227 9.39 0.10 -4.56
C GLY A 227 8.23 0.28 -5.54
N PHE A 228 8.51 0.69 -6.75
CA PHE A 228 7.51 0.68 -7.80
C PHE A 228 8.05 0.29 -9.17
N LEU A 229 7.21 -0.41 -9.91
CA LEU A 229 7.42 -0.77 -11.31
C LEU A 229 6.50 0.10 -12.17
N LEU A 230 7.05 0.76 -13.17
CA LEU A 230 6.32 1.60 -14.11
C LEU A 230 6.32 0.98 -15.50
N PHE A 231 5.15 0.87 -16.07
CA PHE A 231 4.95 0.38 -17.43
C PHE A 231 4.23 1.46 -18.24
N ASN A 232 4.84 1.93 -19.31
CA ASN A 232 4.13 2.75 -20.29
C ASN A 232 3.17 1.85 -21.07
N ILE A 233 1.87 2.02 -20.87
CA ILE A 233 0.84 1.16 -21.47
C ILE A 233 0.83 1.27 -23.00
N GLU A 234 1.14 2.43 -23.56
CA GLU A 234 1.20 2.63 -25.01
C GLU A 234 2.34 1.85 -25.68
N GLN A 235 3.36 1.46 -24.91
CA GLN A 235 4.51 0.68 -25.38
C GLN A 235 4.34 -0.82 -25.18
N ILE A 236 3.34 -1.26 -24.41
CA ILE A 236 3.06 -2.68 -24.21
C ILE A 236 2.48 -3.25 -25.50
N ARG A 237 3.24 -4.17 -26.11
CA ARG A 237 2.78 -4.92 -27.28
C ARG A 237 2.28 -6.27 -26.85
N PHE A 238 1.00 -6.50 -27.02
CA PHE A 238 0.40 -7.81 -26.80
C PHE A 238 0.72 -8.70 -28.01
N THR A 239 1.23 -9.91 -27.74
CA THR A 239 1.37 -10.91 -28.79
C THR A 239 0.00 -11.49 -29.15
N ARG A 240 -0.17 -11.98 -30.38
CA ARG A 240 -1.47 -12.52 -30.88
C ARG A 240 -2.07 -13.65 -30.03
N ASN A 241 -1.30 -14.25 -29.14
CA ASN A 241 -1.76 -15.33 -28.25
C ASN A 241 -2.11 -14.86 -26.81
N SER A 242 -2.22 -13.56 -26.59
CA SER A 242 -2.47 -13.00 -25.26
C SER A 242 -3.96 -12.73 -24.99
N SER A 243 -4.79 -13.77 -25.13
CA SER A 243 -6.19 -13.71 -24.68
C SER A 243 -6.34 -13.25 -23.23
N ASP A 244 -5.32 -13.51 -22.40
CA ASP A 244 -5.29 -13.11 -20.99
C ASP A 244 -4.99 -11.61 -20.83
N ALA A 245 -4.14 -11.01 -21.68
CA ALA A 245 -3.88 -9.58 -21.66
C ALA A 245 -5.08 -8.78 -22.17
N GLU A 246 -5.75 -9.26 -23.23
CA GLU A 246 -7.00 -8.68 -23.70
C GLU A 246 -8.09 -8.76 -22.63
N ARG A 247 -8.19 -9.90 -21.94
CA ARG A 247 -9.12 -10.09 -20.84
C ARG A 247 -8.82 -9.16 -19.66
N ALA A 248 -7.54 -8.94 -19.31
CA ALA A 248 -7.13 -8.00 -18.28
C ALA A 248 -7.51 -6.55 -18.67
N LEU A 249 -7.26 -6.14 -19.91
CA LEU A 249 -7.67 -4.82 -20.40
C LEU A 249 -9.19 -4.65 -20.42
N MET A 250 -9.95 -5.68 -20.79
CA MET A 250 -11.41 -5.66 -20.71
C MET A 250 -11.92 -5.54 -19.28
N LEU A 251 -11.24 -6.13 -18.29
CA LEU A 251 -11.59 -6.00 -16.88
C LEU A 251 -11.39 -4.55 -16.40
N TYR A 252 -10.32 -3.88 -16.82
CA TYR A 252 -10.03 -2.50 -16.41
C TYR A 252 -10.89 -1.46 -17.11
N PHE A 253 -11.14 -1.61 -18.41
CA PHE A 253 -11.84 -0.61 -19.20
C PHE A 253 -13.30 -0.99 -19.52
N GLY A 254 -13.75 -2.19 -19.13
CA GLY A 254 -15.07 -2.72 -19.51
C GLY A 254 -15.21 -3.03 -21.00
N ARG A 255 -14.17 -2.78 -21.80
CA ARG A 255 -14.03 -3.04 -23.24
C ARG A 255 -12.56 -3.07 -23.63
N LEU A 256 -12.25 -3.53 -24.82
CA LEU A 256 -10.90 -3.36 -25.36
C LEU A 256 -10.67 -1.84 -25.60
N PRO A 257 -9.55 -1.28 -25.09
CA PRO A 257 -9.28 0.13 -25.26
C PRO A 257 -9.01 0.44 -26.74
N GLU A 258 -9.62 1.52 -27.23
CA GLU A 258 -9.32 2.07 -28.54
C GLU A 258 -8.10 2.99 -28.45
N LYS A 259 -7.45 3.24 -29.61
CA LYS A 259 -6.24 4.09 -29.67
C LYS A 259 -6.43 5.50 -29.09
N ASN A 260 -7.69 5.94 -28.93
CA ASN A 260 -8.05 7.24 -28.38
C ASN A 260 -8.30 7.21 -26.85
N ASP A 261 -8.36 6.03 -26.21
CA ASP A 261 -8.59 5.89 -24.77
C ASP A 261 -7.31 6.21 -23.95
N PHE A 262 -6.17 6.33 -24.64
CA PHE A 262 -4.87 6.66 -24.06
C PHE A 262 -4.41 8.10 -24.42
N ARG A 263 -5.37 9.02 -24.65
CA ARG A 263 -5.09 10.42 -24.89
C ARG A 263 -5.68 11.33 -23.84
#